data_2de7f0ca6d8fc7b1f101d2221af1defa
#
_entry.id   2de7f0ca6d8fc7b1f101d2221af1defa
#
_cell.length_a   1.000
_cell.length_b   1.000
_cell.length_c   1.000
_cell.angle_alpha   90.00
_cell.angle_beta   90.00
_cell.angle_gamma   90.00
#
_symmetry.space_group_name_H-M   'P 1'
#
loop_
_entity.id
_entity.type
_entity.pdbx_description
1 polymer ?
#
loop_
_entity_poly.entity_id
_entity_poly.type
_entity_poly.pdbx_seq_one_letter_code
_entity_poly.pdbx_strand_id
1 'polypeptide(L)' 'MKSKITYWKETDGKYLGYLNDYPDHWTQGDDLDDLKSHLRDLYHEFTIHDLPGIKKMEEIEVG' A
#
# COMPACT_ATOMS: atom_id res chain seq x y z
N MET A 1 5.13 -13.39 5.41
CA MET A 1 5.32 -12.75 4.09
C MET A 1 5.51 -11.26 4.25
N LYS A 2 6.46 -10.68 3.55
CA LYS A 2 6.75 -9.26 3.64
C LYS A 2 6.30 -8.56 2.36
N SER A 3 5.71 -7.39 2.50
CA SER A 3 5.37 -6.53 1.39
C SER A 3 6.08 -5.20 1.55
N LYS A 4 6.52 -4.62 0.46
CA LYS A 4 7.18 -3.31 0.47
C LYS A 4 6.13 -2.21 0.42
N ILE A 5 6.40 -1.14 1.17
CA ILE A 5 5.54 0.04 1.19
C ILE A 5 6.36 1.27 0.82
N THR A 6 5.69 2.28 0.31
CA THR A 6 6.25 3.61 0.12
C THR A 6 5.44 4.59 0.94
N TYR A 7 6.11 5.46 1.67
CA TYR A 7 5.41 6.42 2.52
C TYR A 7 6.17 7.75 2.60
N TRP A 8 5.46 8.78 2.99
CA TRP A 8 6.03 10.11 3.23
C TRP A 8 5.22 10.83 4.30
N LYS A 9 5.84 11.85 4.88
CA LYS A 9 5.20 12.69 5.89
C LYS A 9 4.74 13.99 5.26
N GLU A 10 3.49 14.33 5.46
CA GLU A 10 2.92 15.59 4.98
C GLU A 10 3.20 16.74 5.94
N THR A 11 2.99 17.96 5.45
CA THR A 11 3.24 19.19 6.23
C THR A 11 2.35 19.31 7.47
N ASP A 12 1.19 18.67 7.49
CA ASP A 12 0.29 18.62 8.64
C ASP A 12 0.71 17.59 9.70
N GLY A 13 1.80 16.87 9.47
CA GLY A 13 2.30 15.86 10.39
C GLY A 13 1.76 14.46 10.16
N LYS A 14 0.80 14.29 9.28
CA LYS A 14 0.26 12.98 8.94
C LYS A 14 1.14 12.25 7.94
N TYR A 15 1.04 10.92 7.95
CA TYR A 15 1.75 10.07 7.01
C TYR A 15 0.81 9.57 5.93
N LEU A 16 1.31 9.54 4.72
CA LEU A 16 0.63 8.94 3.57
C LEU A 16 1.48 7.82 3.02
N GLY A 17 0.84 6.84 2.44
CA GLY A 17 1.59 5.74 1.85
C GLY A 17 0.73 4.78 1.05
N TYR A 18 1.41 3.87 0.39
CA TYR A 18 0.77 2.82 -0.39
C TYR A 18 1.60 1.55 -0.36
N LEU A 19 0.93 0.44 -0.62
CA LEU A 19 1.60 -0.83 -0.87
C LEU A 19 2.21 -0.78 -2.27
N ASN A 20 3.47 -1.15 -2.41
CA ASN A 20 4.16 -1.07 -3.71
C ASN A 20 3.49 -1.94 -4.78
N ASP A 21 2.86 -3.03 -4.37
CA ASP A 21 2.11 -3.89 -5.29
C ASP A 21 0.78 -3.30 -5.74
N TYR A 22 0.29 -2.27 -5.04
CA TYR A 22 -0.99 -1.61 -5.33
C TYR A 22 -0.84 -0.09 -5.28
N PRO A 23 -0.02 0.49 -6.17
CA PRO A 23 0.39 1.90 -6.05
C PRO A 23 -0.71 2.93 -6.28
N ASP A 24 -1.86 2.52 -6.79
CA ASP A 24 -2.99 3.43 -7.00
C ASP A 24 -3.88 3.60 -5.77
N HIS A 25 -3.62 2.86 -4.69
CA HIS A 25 -4.45 2.85 -3.49
C HIS A 25 -3.66 3.39 -2.30
N TRP A 26 -3.81 4.67 -2.04
CA TRP A 26 -3.12 5.36 -0.94
C TRP A 26 -3.99 5.36 0.30
N THR A 27 -3.34 5.39 1.45
CA THR A 27 -4.01 5.59 2.73
C THR A 27 -3.19 6.54 3.59
N GLN A 28 -3.77 6.99 4.68
CA GLN A 28 -3.09 7.88 5.61
C GLN A 28 -3.17 7.35 7.03
N GLY A 29 -2.26 7.84 7.87
CA GLY A 29 -2.26 7.55 9.30
C GLY A 29 -1.78 8.76 10.08
N ASP A 30 -2.14 8.82 11.36
CA ASP A 30 -1.73 9.92 12.24
C ASP A 30 -0.25 9.81 12.63
N ASP A 31 0.27 8.60 12.65
CA ASP A 31 1.69 8.31 12.82
C ASP A 31 2.07 7.12 11.93
N LEU A 32 3.33 6.74 11.95
CA LEU A 32 3.82 5.67 11.09
C LEU A 32 3.21 4.31 11.45
N ASP A 33 3.04 4.02 12.73
CA ASP A 33 2.44 2.76 13.16
C ASP A 33 0.97 2.66 12.74
N ASP A 34 0.25 3.77 12.81
CA ASP A 34 -1.13 3.85 12.35
C ASP A 34 -1.21 3.63 10.82
N LEU A 35 -0.31 4.27 10.07
CA LEU A 35 -0.23 4.06 8.62
C LEU A 35 0.04 2.59 8.29
N LYS A 36 1.00 1.96 8.96
CA LYS A 36 1.33 0.55 8.73
C LYS A 36 0.14 -0.37 9.04
N SER A 37 -0.62 -0.05 10.07
CA SER A 37 -1.83 -0.81 10.42
C SER A 37 -2.86 -0.72 9.29
N HIS A 38 -3.11 0.47 8.77
CA HIS A 38 -4.02 0.68 7.66
C HIS A 38 -3.55 -0.03 6.39
N LEU A 39 -2.25 -0.03 6.12
CA LEU A 39 -1.69 -0.71 4.95
C LEU A 39 -1.81 -2.23 5.07
N ARG A 40 -1.66 -2.79 6.27
CA ARG A 40 -1.91 -4.23 6.49
C ARG A 40 -3.35 -4.60 6.22
N ASP A 41 -4.28 -3.76 6.65
CA ASP A 41 -5.71 -3.97 6.42
C ASP A 41 -6.02 -3.93 4.91
N LEU A 42 -5.45 -2.98 4.20
CA LEU A 42 -5.60 -2.89 2.74
C LEU A 42 -5.03 -4.13 2.04
N TYR A 43 -3.85 -4.55 2.43
CA TYR A 43 -3.24 -5.75 1.86
C TYR A 43 -4.14 -6.97 2.03
N HIS A 44 -4.69 -7.13 3.23
CA HIS A 44 -5.61 -8.22 3.54
C HIS A 44 -6.84 -8.17 2.65
N GLU A 45 -7.42 -6.98 2.52
CA GLU A 45 -8.60 -6.76 1.69
C GLU A 45 -8.33 -7.12 0.23
N PHE A 46 -7.23 -6.64 -0.33
CA PHE A 46 -6.88 -6.87 -1.74
C PHE A 46 -6.56 -8.32 -2.04
N THR A 47 -5.97 -9.05 -1.10
CA THR A 47 -5.62 -10.46 -1.31
C THR A 47 -6.79 -11.40 -1.10
N ILE A 48 -7.74 -11.05 -0.24
CA ILE A 48 -8.90 -11.90 0.05
C ILE A 48 -10.01 -11.71 -0.98
N HIS A 49 -10.29 -10.47 -1.35
CA HIS A 49 -11.45 -10.16 -2.17
C HIS A 49 -11.18 -10.05 -3.66
N ASP A 50 -9.92 -10.03 -4.08
CA ASP A 50 -9.55 -9.91 -5.49
C ASP A 50 -10.38 -8.82 -6.21
N LEU A 51 -10.32 -7.61 -5.68
CA LEU A 51 -11.15 -6.49 -6.14
C LEU A 51 -10.84 -6.14 -7.59
N PRO A 52 -11.88 -5.91 -8.44
CA PRO A 52 -11.65 -5.48 -9.80
C PRO A 52 -11.00 -4.10 -9.87
N GLY A 53 -10.17 -3.89 -10.87
CA GLY A 53 -9.50 -2.61 -11.07
C GLY A 53 -8.24 -2.38 -10.23
N ILE A 54 -7.86 -3.34 -9.41
CA ILE A 54 -6.59 -3.28 -8.67
C ILE A 54 -5.45 -3.57 -9.63
N LYS A 55 -4.51 -2.63 -9.72
CA LYS A 55 -3.31 -2.82 -10.54
C LYS A 55 -2.26 -3.57 -9.74
N LYS A 56 -1.64 -4.54 -10.39
CA LYS A 56 -0.59 -5.36 -9.79
C LYS A 56 0.70 -5.16 -10.57
N MET A 57 1.82 -5.19 -9.85
CA MET A 57 3.13 -5.13 -10.46
C MET A 57 3.79 -6.50 -10.42
N GLU A 58 4.31 -6.91 -11.55
CA GLU A 58 5.11 -8.14 -11.66
C GLU A 58 6.32 -7.88 -12.55
N GLU A 59 7.37 -8.62 -12.31
CA GLU A 59 8.52 -8.63 -13.19
C GLU A 59 8.39 -9.80 -14.18
N ILE A 60 8.61 -9.51 -15.43
CA ILE A 60 8.67 -10.54 -16.48
C ILE A 60 10.00 -10.46 -17.19
N GLU A 61 10.47 -11.58 -17.67
CA GLU A 61 11.67 -11.60 -18.52
C GLU A 61 11.27 -11.29 -19.96
N VAL A 62 11.96 -10.35 -20.56
CA VAL A 62 11.75 -9.96 -21.96
C VAL A 62 13.06 -10.10 -22.73
N GLY A 63 13.03 -10.90 -23.67
CA GLY A 63 14.17 -11.10 -24.55
C GLY A 63 15.05 -12.21 -24.21
#